data_82c41940df7cf5c36d91d395a678eeba
#
_entry.id   82c41940df7cf5c36d91d395a678eeba
#
_cell.length_a   1.000
_cell.length_b   1.000
_cell.length_c   1.000
_cell.angle_alpha   90.00
_cell.angle_beta   90.00
_cell.angle_gamma   90.00
#
_symmetry.space_group_name_H-M   'P 1'
#
loop_
_entity.id
_entity.type
_entity.pdbx_description
1 polymer ?
#
loop_
_entity_poly.entity_id
_entity_poly.type
_entity_poly.pdbx_seq_one_letter_code
_entity_poly.pdbx_strand_id
1 'polypeptide(L)'
;MKTRTGWLVVPIALVISFAFTGATLAEALLQIDSKFQPDPLVVSGTSGGDKSSDCGNIATKPNQVIQVTESLPYLRLSVQSAGQPTLLINGPGGRFCVLADRFSEGKPEISGFWQAGKYSLYVGDRAQGQHPYTLSISQKNNSTP
;
A
#
# COMPACT_ATOMS: atom_id res chain seq x y z
N MET A 1 -4.52 -32.97 72.66
CA MET A 1 -3.84 -31.94 71.80
C MET A 1 -4.25 -32.11 70.35
N LYS A 2 -5.02 -31.15 69.86
CA LYS A 2 -5.46 -31.19 68.47
C LYS A 2 -4.49 -30.33 67.62
N THR A 3 -3.69 -30.97 66.86
CA THR A 3 -2.88 -30.30 65.81
C THR A 3 -3.78 -29.87 64.67
N ARG A 4 -4.01 -28.57 64.57
CA ARG A 4 -4.69 -28.03 63.39
C ARG A 4 -3.65 -27.90 62.28
N THR A 5 -3.74 -28.76 61.28
CA THR A 5 -3.02 -28.63 60.07
C THR A 5 -3.66 -27.52 59.24
N GLY A 6 -3.10 -26.33 59.29
CA GLY A 6 -3.55 -25.24 58.45
C GLY A 6 -3.14 -25.55 56.98
N TRP A 7 -4.10 -25.80 56.18
CA TRP A 7 -3.88 -25.87 54.72
C TRP A 7 -3.73 -24.44 54.23
N LEU A 8 -2.50 -24.09 53.95
CA LEU A 8 -2.22 -22.85 53.23
C LEU A 8 -2.58 -23.09 51.75
N VAL A 9 -3.78 -22.67 51.39
CA VAL A 9 -4.14 -22.58 49.99
C VAL A 9 -3.44 -21.35 49.47
N VAL A 10 -2.34 -21.55 48.74
CA VAL A 10 -1.68 -20.49 47.99
C VAL A 10 -2.48 -20.30 46.73
N PRO A 11 -3.14 -19.15 46.52
CA PRO A 11 -3.75 -18.90 45.22
C PRO A 11 -2.64 -18.76 44.19
N ILE A 12 -2.56 -19.71 43.30
CA ILE A 12 -1.72 -19.56 42.09
C ILE A 12 -2.40 -18.49 41.24
N ALA A 13 -1.90 -17.26 41.35
CA ALA A 13 -2.28 -16.21 40.42
C ALA A 13 -1.70 -16.60 39.07
N LEU A 14 -2.56 -17.09 38.20
CA LEU A 14 -2.21 -17.34 36.82
C LEU A 14 -2.02 -15.96 36.17
N VAL A 15 -0.79 -15.49 36.10
CA VAL A 15 -0.45 -14.29 35.36
C VAL A 15 -0.51 -14.69 33.89
N ILE A 16 -1.65 -14.44 33.25
CA ILE A 16 -1.78 -14.54 31.82
C ILE A 16 -1.06 -13.33 31.24
N SER A 17 0.21 -13.52 30.93
CA SER A 17 0.96 -12.53 30.18
C SER A 17 0.42 -12.54 28.76
N PHE A 18 -0.47 -11.58 28.45
CA PHE A 18 -0.77 -11.27 27.06
C PHE A 18 0.49 -10.66 26.45
N ALA A 19 1.28 -11.49 25.79
CA ALA A 19 2.29 -10.98 24.90
C ALA A 19 1.54 -10.32 23.74
N PHE A 20 1.40 -9.01 23.77
CA PHE A 20 1.12 -8.24 22.57
C PHE A 20 2.35 -8.41 21.68
N THR A 21 2.33 -9.42 20.81
CA THR A 21 3.18 -9.38 19.65
C THR A 21 2.68 -8.19 18.84
N GLY A 22 3.38 -7.04 18.96
CA GLY A 22 3.18 -5.93 18.06
C GLY A 22 3.35 -6.48 16.66
N ALA A 23 2.23 -6.69 15.95
CA ALA A 23 2.29 -6.91 14.52
C ALA A 23 2.92 -5.66 13.95
N THR A 24 4.24 -5.69 13.66
CA THR A 24 4.82 -4.78 12.70
C THR A 24 3.98 -4.99 11.44
N LEU A 25 3.20 -3.98 11.08
CA LEU A 25 2.58 -3.93 9.78
C LEU A 25 3.72 -3.91 8.76
N ALA A 26 4.21 -5.11 8.45
CA ALA A 26 5.03 -5.28 7.28
C ALA A 26 4.20 -4.73 6.12
N GLU A 27 4.76 -3.75 5.40
CA GLU A 27 4.14 -3.22 4.19
C GLU A 27 3.67 -4.41 3.37
N ALA A 28 2.34 -4.51 3.14
CA ALA A 28 1.76 -5.63 2.44
C ALA A 28 2.34 -5.67 1.03
N LEU A 29 3.25 -6.61 0.80
CA LEU A 29 3.81 -6.86 -0.52
C LEU A 29 2.74 -7.53 -1.37
N LEU A 30 2.29 -6.84 -2.42
CA LEU A 30 1.36 -7.39 -3.38
C LEU A 30 2.14 -8.10 -4.49
N GLN A 31 1.85 -9.35 -4.73
CA GLN A 31 2.38 -10.06 -5.87
C GLN A 31 1.45 -9.93 -7.06
N ILE A 32 2.01 -9.49 -8.19
CA ILE A 32 1.27 -9.26 -9.42
C ILE A 32 1.86 -10.17 -10.51
N ASP A 33 1.03 -11.06 -11.01
CA ASP A 33 1.33 -11.92 -12.16
C ASP A 33 0.22 -11.82 -13.21
N SER A 34 0.31 -12.57 -14.28
CA SER A 34 -0.71 -12.56 -15.34
C SER A 34 -2.08 -13.07 -14.91
N LYS A 35 -2.18 -13.66 -13.72
CA LYS A 35 -3.40 -14.29 -13.20
C LYS A 35 -3.86 -13.71 -11.87
N PHE A 36 -3.39 -12.51 -11.51
CA PHE A 36 -3.78 -11.92 -10.24
C PHE A 36 -5.30 -11.70 -10.14
N GLN A 37 -5.83 -11.92 -8.94
CA GLN A 37 -7.25 -11.79 -8.63
C GLN A 37 -7.43 -10.99 -7.32
N PRO A 38 -8.47 -10.15 -7.24
CA PRO A 38 -9.40 -9.75 -8.31
C PRO A 38 -8.74 -8.80 -9.31
N ASP A 39 -9.31 -8.64 -10.48
CA ASP A 39 -8.90 -7.63 -11.46
C ASP A 39 -10.12 -6.76 -11.83
N PRO A 40 -10.14 -5.44 -11.51
CA PRO A 40 -9.05 -4.69 -10.91
C PRO A 40 -8.82 -5.03 -9.44
N LEU A 41 -7.54 -5.04 -9.07
CA LEU A 41 -7.15 -5.07 -7.67
C LEU A 41 -7.15 -3.64 -7.14
N VAL A 42 -7.91 -3.39 -6.07
CA VAL A 42 -8.07 -2.06 -5.50
C VAL A 42 -7.52 -2.03 -4.09
N VAL A 43 -6.61 -1.12 -3.83
CA VAL A 43 -6.07 -0.85 -2.49
C VAL A 43 -6.33 0.60 -2.11
N SER A 44 -6.52 0.85 -0.83
CA SER A 44 -6.82 2.17 -0.29
C SER A 44 -5.76 2.60 0.71
N GLY A 45 -5.60 3.89 0.84
CA GLY A 45 -4.68 4.48 1.80
C GLY A 45 -4.87 5.99 1.85
N THR A 46 -3.84 6.67 2.35
CA THR A 46 -3.83 8.12 2.52
C THR A 46 -2.68 8.71 1.72
N SER A 47 -2.99 9.69 0.89
CA SER A 47 -2.01 10.40 0.06
C SER A 47 -1.19 11.40 0.87
N GLY A 48 -0.10 11.86 0.27
CA GLY A 48 0.72 12.91 0.83
C GLY A 48 1.62 12.46 1.97
N GLY A 49 2.25 13.40 2.61
CA GLY A 49 3.18 13.16 3.72
C GLY A 49 4.07 14.37 3.96
N ASP A 50 5.06 14.20 4.83
CA ASP A 50 5.91 15.28 5.29
C ASP A 50 7.12 15.55 4.39
N LYS A 51 7.37 14.70 3.42
CA LYS A 51 8.51 14.84 2.52
C LYS A 51 8.10 15.58 1.26
N SER A 52 8.67 16.76 1.06
CA SER A 52 8.49 17.54 -0.17
C SER A 52 9.29 16.91 -1.31
N SER A 53 8.69 16.79 -2.48
CA SER A 53 9.34 16.27 -3.68
C SER A 53 8.83 16.97 -4.94
N ASP A 54 9.50 16.72 -6.06
CA ASP A 54 9.02 17.13 -7.39
C ASP A 54 7.75 16.40 -7.82
N CYS A 55 7.39 15.33 -7.11
CA CYS A 55 6.15 14.57 -7.30
C CYS A 55 5.10 14.87 -6.21
N GLY A 56 5.10 16.09 -5.69
CA GLY A 56 4.23 16.49 -4.59
C GLY A 56 4.76 16.06 -3.22
N ASN A 57 3.94 16.21 -2.20
CA ASN A 57 4.28 15.77 -0.86
C ASN A 57 4.04 14.26 -0.76
N ILE A 58 5.03 13.55 -0.27
CA ILE A 58 4.99 12.08 -0.15
C ILE A 58 5.33 11.64 1.27
N ALA A 59 4.94 10.43 1.63
CA ALA A 59 5.40 9.79 2.85
C ALA A 59 6.86 9.36 2.71
N THR A 60 7.54 9.15 3.84
CA THR A 60 8.92 8.66 3.85
C THR A 60 9.03 7.18 3.44
N LYS A 61 7.95 6.44 3.66
CA LYS A 61 7.83 5.03 3.27
C LYS A 61 6.84 4.89 2.12
N PRO A 62 7.03 3.88 1.24
CA PRO A 62 6.06 3.65 0.18
C PRO A 62 4.67 3.33 0.75
N ASN A 63 3.64 3.83 0.09
CA ASN A 63 2.26 3.50 0.41
C ASN A 63 1.96 2.04 0.07
N GLN A 64 2.58 1.54 -0.98
CA GLN A 64 2.39 0.18 -1.46
C GLN A 64 3.67 -0.30 -2.13
N VAL A 65 4.02 -1.57 -1.89
CA VAL A 65 5.08 -2.26 -2.62
C VAL A 65 4.45 -3.39 -3.41
N ILE A 66 4.78 -3.47 -4.69
CA ILE A 66 4.32 -4.56 -5.55
C ILE A 66 5.53 -5.34 -6.08
N GLN A 67 5.36 -6.66 -6.15
CA GLN A 67 6.30 -7.56 -6.80
C GLN A 67 5.66 -8.07 -8.08
N VAL A 68 6.14 -7.60 -9.21
CA VAL A 68 5.75 -8.13 -10.51
C VAL A 68 6.61 -9.37 -10.75
N THR A 69 5.99 -10.53 -10.71
CA THR A 69 6.72 -11.81 -10.71
C THR A 69 7.12 -12.29 -12.09
N GLU A 70 6.49 -11.74 -13.12
CA GLU A 70 6.80 -11.99 -14.52
C GLU A 70 6.57 -10.71 -15.32
N SER A 71 7.25 -10.55 -16.44
CA SER A 71 7.00 -9.40 -17.31
C SER A 71 5.57 -9.43 -17.84
N LEU A 72 4.88 -8.30 -17.72
CA LEU A 72 3.48 -8.17 -18.15
C LEU A 72 3.41 -7.26 -19.38
N PRO A 73 2.80 -7.72 -20.47
CA PRO A 73 2.64 -6.89 -21.67
C PRO A 73 1.83 -5.62 -21.42
N TYR A 74 0.90 -5.69 -20.48
CA TYR A 74 0.04 -4.57 -20.12
C TYR A 74 -0.34 -4.62 -18.64
N LEU A 75 -0.11 -3.52 -17.96
CA LEU A 75 -0.60 -3.27 -16.61
C LEU A 75 -0.95 -1.79 -16.51
N ARG A 76 -2.09 -1.50 -15.92
CA ARG A 76 -2.56 -0.13 -15.70
C ARG A 76 -2.70 0.13 -14.21
N LEU A 77 -2.10 1.23 -13.77
CA LEU A 77 -2.26 1.77 -12.42
C LEU A 77 -2.96 3.12 -12.52
N SER A 78 -3.97 3.34 -11.71
CA SER A 78 -4.65 4.63 -11.60
C SER A 78 -4.96 4.95 -10.15
N VAL A 79 -4.88 6.23 -9.80
CA VAL A 79 -5.16 6.73 -8.46
C VAL A 79 -6.35 7.67 -8.51
N GLN A 80 -7.29 7.47 -7.59
CA GLN A 80 -8.42 8.37 -7.38
C GLN A 80 -8.37 8.93 -5.96
N SER A 81 -8.46 10.25 -5.83
CA SER A 81 -8.46 10.97 -4.56
C SER A 81 -9.13 12.33 -4.73
N ALA A 82 -9.65 12.87 -3.63
CA ALA A 82 -10.25 14.21 -3.60
C ALA A 82 -9.22 15.33 -3.64
N GLY A 83 -7.94 15.05 -3.32
CA GLY A 83 -6.86 16.03 -3.38
C GLY A 83 -6.34 16.24 -4.81
N GLN A 84 -5.05 16.57 -4.90
CA GLN A 84 -4.31 16.63 -6.16
C GLN A 84 -3.30 15.49 -6.19
N PRO A 85 -3.76 14.24 -6.38
CA PRO A 85 -2.91 13.08 -6.23
C PRO A 85 -1.83 13.01 -7.29
N THR A 86 -0.71 12.42 -6.91
CA THR A 86 0.38 12.02 -7.78
C THR A 86 0.73 10.57 -7.53
N LEU A 87 1.38 9.92 -8.48
CA LEU A 87 1.88 8.56 -8.30
C LEU A 87 3.36 8.54 -8.61
N LEU A 88 4.17 8.30 -7.59
CA LEU A 88 5.61 8.13 -7.73
C LEU A 88 5.94 6.65 -7.69
N ILE A 89 6.64 6.18 -8.70
CA ILE A 89 6.99 4.77 -8.89
C ILE A 89 8.50 4.65 -8.93
N ASN A 90 9.07 3.87 -8.02
CA ASN A 90 10.47 3.45 -8.03
C ASN A 90 10.55 1.96 -8.35
N GLY A 91 11.19 1.61 -9.43
CA GLY A 91 11.29 0.22 -9.87
C GLY A 91 12.51 -0.05 -10.71
N PRO A 92 12.58 -1.24 -11.34
CA PRO A 92 13.74 -1.64 -12.15
C PRO A 92 14.06 -0.69 -13.30
N GLY A 93 13.03 -0.03 -13.87
CA GLY A 93 13.21 0.94 -14.95
C GLY A 93 13.58 2.34 -14.50
N GLY A 94 13.66 2.58 -13.17
CA GLY A 94 13.97 3.88 -12.60
C GLY A 94 12.81 4.50 -11.83
N ARG A 95 12.84 5.82 -11.76
CA ARG A 95 11.88 6.63 -11.00
C ARG A 95 10.94 7.35 -11.97
N PHE A 96 9.65 7.18 -11.79
CA PHE A 96 8.63 7.82 -12.61
C PHE A 96 7.66 8.61 -11.75
N CYS A 97 7.46 9.88 -12.06
CA CYS A 97 6.41 10.70 -11.45
C CYS A 97 5.25 10.83 -12.43
N VAL A 98 4.09 10.33 -12.04
CA VAL A 98 2.86 10.39 -12.83
C VAL A 98 1.96 11.46 -12.24
N LEU A 99 1.65 12.46 -13.03
CA LEU A 99 0.75 13.54 -12.66
C LEU A 99 -0.63 13.33 -13.30
N ALA A 100 -1.64 13.85 -12.62
CA ALA A 100 -2.97 13.91 -13.20
C ALA A 100 -3.00 14.86 -14.40
N ASP A 101 -3.70 14.48 -15.46
CA ASP A 101 -3.91 15.31 -16.63
C ASP A 101 -5.39 15.34 -17.03
N ARG A 102 -5.70 16.17 -18.03
CA ARG A 102 -7.08 16.32 -18.51
C ARG A 102 -7.63 15.06 -19.21
N PHE A 103 -6.73 14.22 -19.75
CA PHE A 103 -7.12 13.00 -20.46
C PHE A 103 -7.46 11.86 -19.53
N SER A 104 -6.97 11.90 -18.29
CA SER A 104 -7.22 10.90 -17.25
C SER A 104 -8.27 11.36 -16.23
N GLU A 105 -9.04 12.38 -16.53
CA GLU A 105 -10.09 12.94 -15.66
C GLU A 105 -9.55 13.37 -14.29
N GLY A 106 -8.35 13.93 -14.25
CA GLY A 106 -7.71 14.35 -13.01
C GLY A 106 -7.13 13.22 -12.17
N LYS A 107 -6.96 12.03 -12.74
CA LYS A 107 -6.37 10.88 -12.08
C LYS A 107 -4.96 10.62 -12.61
N PRO A 108 -3.93 10.46 -11.75
CA PRO A 108 -2.67 9.92 -12.21
C PRO A 108 -2.88 8.50 -12.73
N GLU A 109 -2.52 8.26 -13.96
CA GLU A 109 -2.69 6.98 -14.61
C GLU A 109 -1.47 6.65 -15.47
N ILE A 110 -0.97 5.43 -15.33
CA ILE A 110 0.10 4.90 -16.16
C ILE A 110 -0.27 3.50 -16.62
N SER A 111 -0.03 3.23 -17.89
CA SER A 111 -0.31 1.93 -18.49
C SER A 111 0.75 1.56 -19.50
N GLY A 112 0.92 0.28 -19.73
CA GLY A 112 1.85 -0.28 -20.68
C GLY A 112 2.57 -1.51 -20.17
N PHE A 113 3.75 -1.78 -20.74
CA PHE A 113 4.58 -2.91 -20.36
C PHE A 113 5.23 -2.70 -18.99
N TRP A 114 5.21 -3.74 -18.18
CA TRP A 114 5.88 -3.77 -16.87
C TRP A 114 6.85 -4.95 -16.83
N GLN A 115 8.10 -4.64 -16.62
CA GLN A 115 9.14 -5.65 -16.43
C GLN A 115 9.01 -6.30 -15.06
N ALA A 116 9.37 -7.57 -14.95
CA ALA A 116 9.43 -8.26 -13.66
C ALA A 116 10.35 -7.52 -12.69
N GLY A 117 9.96 -7.43 -11.43
CA GLY A 117 10.75 -6.80 -10.39
C GLY A 117 9.89 -6.19 -9.29
N LYS A 118 10.57 -5.53 -8.36
CA LYS A 118 9.96 -4.89 -7.20
C LYS A 118 9.78 -3.40 -7.47
N TYR A 119 8.58 -2.91 -7.20
CA TYR A 119 8.21 -1.50 -7.37
C TYR A 119 7.69 -0.94 -6.05
N SER A 120 8.22 0.21 -5.67
CA SER A 120 7.73 1.00 -4.53
C SER A 120 6.84 2.11 -5.06
N LEU A 121 5.60 2.18 -4.56
CA LEU A 121 4.59 3.14 -4.99
C LEU A 121 4.34 4.15 -3.87
N TYR A 122 4.43 5.42 -4.21
CA TYR A 122 4.10 6.54 -3.31
C TYR A 122 2.93 7.29 -3.92
N VAL A 123 1.85 7.44 -3.16
CA VAL A 123 0.74 8.29 -3.57
C VAL A 123 0.95 9.66 -2.91
N GLY A 124 1.45 10.57 -3.70
CA GLY A 124 1.71 11.94 -3.26
C GLY A 124 0.49 12.84 -3.42
N ASP A 125 0.64 14.06 -2.94
CA ASP A 125 -0.38 15.09 -3.07
C ASP A 125 0.28 16.44 -3.34
N ARG A 126 -0.18 17.15 -4.35
CA ARG A 126 0.28 18.52 -4.64
C ARG A 126 -0.45 19.57 -3.80
N ALA A 127 -1.64 19.21 -3.28
CA ALA A 127 -2.35 20.01 -2.31
C ALA A 127 -1.79 19.78 -0.91
N GLN A 128 -2.02 20.72 -0.02
CA GLN A 128 -1.67 20.53 1.39
C GLN A 128 -2.61 19.53 2.05
N GLY A 129 -2.08 18.80 3.02
CA GLY A 129 -2.82 17.82 3.78
C GLY A 129 -2.79 16.44 3.15
N GLN A 130 -3.46 15.51 3.81
CA GLN A 130 -3.56 14.13 3.41
C GLN A 130 -5.01 13.83 3.01
N HIS A 131 -5.17 13.05 1.95
CA HIS A 131 -6.49 12.70 1.42
C HIS A 131 -6.60 11.19 1.24
N PRO A 132 -7.75 10.60 1.54
CA PRO A 132 -7.98 9.19 1.19
C PRO A 132 -7.83 8.99 -0.32
N TYR A 133 -7.21 7.88 -0.70
CA TYR A 133 -7.08 7.48 -2.10
C TYR A 133 -7.49 6.03 -2.31
N THR A 134 -7.83 5.72 -3.53
CA THR A 134 -7.91 4.35 -4.05
C THR A 134 -6.93 4.20 -5.21
N LEU A 135 -6.14 3.13 -5.16
CA LEU A 135 -5.23 2.72 -6.24
C LEU A 135 -5.83 1.49 -6.91
N SER A 136 -6.04 1.56 -8.20
CA SER A 136 -6.54 0.47 -9.03
C SER A 136 -5.41 -0.09 -9.88
N ILE A 137 -5.25 -1.41 -9.84
CA ILE A 137 -4.26 -2.16 -10.62
C ILE A 137 -5.02 -3.15 -11.50
N SER A 138 -4.85 -3.06 -12.82
CA SER A 138 -5.61 -3.87 -13.77
C SER A 138 -4.80 -4.25 -15.00
N GLN A 139 -5.02 -5.46 -15.48
CA GLN A 139 -4.54 -5.89 -16.80
C GLN A 139 -5.53 -5.59 -17.92
N LYS A 140 -6.72 -5.12 -17.57
CA LYS A 140 -7.75 -4.83 -18.55
C LYS A 140 -7.48 -3.48 -19.21
N ASN A 141 -7.40 -3.50 -20.53
CA ASN A 141 -7.35 -2.28 -21.31
C ASN A 141 -8.78 -1.74 -21.46
N ASN A 142 -9.13 -0.71 -20.71
CA ASN A 142 -10.41 -0.02 -20.83
C ASN A 142 -10.41 0.97 -22.00
N SER A 143 -9.77 0.64 -23.11
CA SER A 143 -10.09 1.34 -24.35
C SER A 143 -11.51 0.95 -24.72
N THR A 144 -12.45 1.68 -24.18
CA THR A 144 -13.85 1.66 -24.64
C THR A 144 -13.84 2.13 -26.07
N PRO A 145 -14.40 1.39 -27.00
CA PRO A 145 -14.59 1.87 -28.36
C PRO A 145 -15.50 3.10 -28.38
#